data_f4148b5a078a52130b0f41d615c98a51
#
_entry.id   f4148b5a078a52130b0f41d615c98a51
#
_cell.length_a   1.000
_cell.length_b   1.000
_cell.length_c   1.000
_cell.angle_alpha   90.00
_cell.angle_beta   90.00
_cell.angle_gamma   90.00
#
_symmetry.space_group_name_H-M   'P 1'
#
loop_
_entity.id
_entity.type
_entity.pdbx_description
1 polymer ?
#
loop_
_entity_poly.entity_id
_entity_poly.type
_entity_poly.pdbx_seq_one_letter_code
_entity_poly.pdbx_strand_id
1 'polypeptide(L)'
;MRDFSFSVQVSGMRTLIVFFGLALVISIFSGSQELLSAEKAAKKTPSKGTKAVASEKTSSGSKSSPKAPSPAKAGATKLEKSELPAAVKTAPKGPVMAVAPIDRGQREAVRSAAERIDALLAEKLSDAKLKPQPSLKDEQFLRRAYLELGGRIPSFQEASHFIATKSRDKRAELVDSLLESPDYVSHFYNYWADVLRLSERPQNNIILEPYLAYVKESIASNKPYDVWVHEMLTADGKVWENPAVGFQIRDDGMPLPYVDNTVRVLLGKQIGCAQCHDHPFDSWTQRQFYELAAFTAGTRTRLSKSDPEMKGGTGPNELIAQARKKATDGRVPGQFQQLVRANSYAVKNANKDLKLPHDYQYSDGKPNQVIQPKVLWDEVPSTALKANRREQFASWITARQNRQFARNIANRIWKKMMGRGIVEPIDDFRDENAPSHPALLEHLTDEVLRLNFDIRELVRIIAYSQSYQRLAVVHEPSSTEPFLFPGPVLKRMTAEQLWDSLLTLVAYNHWAYQRPTAQAMAKVVDIDWKTADLEQVEKITSQFETTYAPGHYNREI
;
A
#
# COMPACT_ATOMS: atom_id res chain seq x y z
N MET A 1 -38.80 -50.58 17.30
CA MET A 1 -38.46 -51.40 16.13
C MET A 1 -38.35 -50.52 14.91
N ARG A 2 -37.21 -50.61 14.25
CA ARG A 2 -36.73 -50.01 12.99
C ARG A 2 -36.13 -48.60 13.11
N ASP A 3 -34.82 -48.64 13.32
CA ASP A 3 -33.86 -47.58 13.06
C ASP A 3 -33.85 -47.23 11.56
N PHE A 4 -33.86 -45.94 11.26
CA PHE A 4 -33.47 -45.40 9.96
C PHE A 4 -32.28 -44.47 10.16
N SER A 5 -31.08 -44.97 9.95
CA SER A 5 -29.88 -44.18 9.86
C SER A 5 -29.80 -43.52 8.49
N PHE A 6 -29.83 -42.21 8.44
CA PHE A 6 -29.49 -41.43 7.25
C PHE A 6 -28.00 -41.08 7.29
N SER A 7 -27.19 -41.81 6.55
CA SER A 7 -25.81 -41.41 6.23
C SER A 7 -25.85 -40.54 4.98
N VAL A 8 -25.73 -39.24 5.16
CA VAL A 8 -25.57 -38.27 4.04
C VAL A 8 -24.11 -38.21 3.65
N GLN A 9 -23.81 -38.67 2.43
CA GLN A 9 -22.49 -38.54 1.79
C GLN A 9 -22.16 -37.05 1.54
N VAL A 10 -21.32 -36.45 2.40
CA VAL A 10 -20.88 -35.06 2.33
C VAL A 10 -19.73 -34.85 1.31
N SER A 11 -19.21 -35.92 0.70
CA SER A 11 -18.03 -35.84 -0.17
C SER A 11 -18.26 -35.18 -1.55
N GLY A 12 -19.46 -35.29 -2.12
CA GLY A 12 -19.74 -34.75 -3.45
C GLY A 12 -19.96 -33.21 -3.50
N MET A 13 -20.44 -32.63 -2.40
CA MET A 13 -20.81 -31.24 -2.36
C MET A 13 -19.60 -30.27 -2.20
N ARG A 14 -18.51 -30.75 -1.56
CA ARG A 14 -17.27 -29.95 -1.42
C ARG A 14 -16.53 -29.77 -2.75
N THR A 15 -16.48 -30.82 -3.58
CA THR A 15 -15.86 -30.74 -4.91
C THR A 15 -16.66 -29.84 -5.86
N LEU A 16 -17.98 -29.83 -5.77
CA LEU A 16 -18.83 -29.00 -6.61
C LEU A 16 -18.71 -27.52 -6.29
N ILE A 17 -18.59 -27.17 -5.00
CA ILE A 17 -18.44 -25.76 -4.56
C ILE A 17 -17.09 -25.19 -5.00
N VAL A 18 -16.01 -25.99 -4.98
CA VAL A 18 -14.69 -25.53 -5.44
C VAL A 18 -14.69 -25.30 -6.96
N PHE A 19 -15.34 -26.16 -7.76
CA PHE A 19 -15.46 -25.95 -9.20
C PHE A 19 -16.37 -24.78 -9.58
N PHE A 20 -17.46 -24.56 -8.87
CA PHE A 20 -18.33 -23.40 -9.10
C PHE A 20 -17.68 -22.09 -8.67
N GLY A 21 -16.94 -22.07 -7.56
CA GLY A 21 -16.16 -20.91 -7.13
C GLY A 21 -15.06 -20.53 -8.12
N LEU A 22 -14.34 -21.52 -8.65
CA LEU A 22 -13.28 -21.30 -9.63
C LEU A 22 -13.85 -20.86 -11.00
N ALA A 23 -14.97 -21.41 -11.43
CA ALA A 23 -15.64 -21.02 -12.66
C ALA A 23 -16.22 -19.59 -12.58
N LEU A 24 -16.73 -19.18 -11.41
CA LEU A 24 -17.23 -17.83 -11.19
C LEU A 24 -16.08 -16.80 -11.23
N VAL A 25 -14.94 -17.12 -10.65
CA VAL A 25 -13.74 -16.25 -10.67
C VAL A 25 -13.20 -16.11 -12.10
N ILE A 26 -13.15 -17.19 -12.87
CA ILE A 26 -12.70 -17.15 -14.27
C ILE A 26 -13.66 -16.33 -15.15
N SER A 27 -14.97 -16.43 -14.92
CA SER A 27 -15.98 -15.65 -15.66
C SER A 27 -15.92 -14.16 -15.34
N ILE A 28 -15.60 -13.78 -14.09
CA ILE A 28 -15.42 -12.37 -13.70
C ILE A 28 -14.15 -11.78 -14.34
N PHE A 29 -13.07 -12.56 -14.45
CA PHE A 29 -11.84 -12.10 -15.11
C PHE A 29 -11.97 -12.02 -16.64
N SER A 30 -12.73 -12.89 -17.28
CA SER A 30 -13.00 -12.81 -18.71
C SER A 30 -13.88 -11.62 -19.09
N GLY A 31 -14.88 -11.28 -18.28
CA GLY A 31 -15.75 -10.12 -18.49
C GLY A 31 -15.03 -8.77 -18.36
N SER A 32 -14.01 -8.68 -17.51
CA SER A 32 -13.23 -7.45 -17.35
C SER A 32 -12.27 -7.18 -18.53
N GLN A 33 -11.84 -8.20 -19.25
CA GLN A 33 -11.04 -8.01 -20.48
C GLN A 33 -11.88 -7.50 -21.66
N GLU A 34 -13.13 -7.93 -21.79
CA GLU A 34 -14.04 -7.43 -22.83
C GLU A 34 -14.46 -5.96 -22.57
N LEU A 35 -14.67 -5.55 -21.34
CA LEU A 35 -14.95 -4.15 -20.98
C LEU A 35 -13.76 -3.22 -21.28
N LEU A 36 -12.53 -3.65 -21.04
CA LEU A 36 -11.32 -2.89 -21.36
C LEU A 36 -11.05 -2.79 -22.87
N SER A 37 -11.47 -3.77 -23.67
CA SER A 37 -11.38 -3.70 -25.14
C SER A 37 -12.46 -2.80 -25.75
N ALA A 38 -13.66 -2.74 -25.18
CA ALA A 38 -14.74 -1.86 -25.62
C ALA A 38 -14.42 -0.38 -25.33
N GLU A 39 -13.79 -0.05 -24.21
CA GLU A 39 -13.40 1.32 -23.88
C GLU A 39 -12.26 1.87 -24.77
N LYS A 40 -11.36 0.99 -25.26
CA LYS A 40 -10.34 1.37 -26.25
C LYS A 40 -10.88 1.60 -27.65
N ALA A 41 -12.00 1.00 -28.02
CA ALA A 41 -12.66 1.18 -29.30
C ALA A 41 -13.46 2.50 -29.41
N ALA A 42 -13.94 3.03 -28.29
CA ALA A 42 -14.77 4.25 -28.25
C ALA A 42 -13.96 5.56 -28.35
N LYS A 43 -12.63 5.55 -28.28
CA LYS A 43 -11.77 6.75 -28.34
C LYS A 43 -11.12 7.03 -29.69
N LYS A 44 -11.58 6.41 -30.79
CA LYS A 44 -11.09 6.70 -32.15
C LYS A 44 -12.23 7.08 -33.07
N THR A 45 -12.57 8.36 -33.12
CA THR A 45 -13.28 8.96 -34.25
C THR A 45 -12.50 10.19 -34.73
N PRO A 46 -12.20 10.30 -36.02
CA PRO A 46 -11.32 11.33 -36.52
C PRO A 46 -12.10 12.54 -37.10
N SER A 47 -11.52 13.72 -36.96
CA SER A 47 -11.96 14.93 -37.67
C SER A 47 -11.45 14.93 -39.10
N LYS A 48 -12.35 15.35 -40.01
CA LYS A 48 -12.17 15.48 -41.46
C LYS A 48 -11.20 16.60 -41.87
N GLY A 49 -10.43 16.35 -42.94
CA GLY A 49 -9.74 17.39 -43.68
C GLY A 49 -9.05 16.89 -44.97
N THR A 50 -9.79 16.79 -46.01
CA THR A 50 -9.60 17.02 -47.49
C THR A 50 -8.31 16.70 -48.24
N LYS A 51 -8.55 15.93 -49.36
CA LYS A 51 -7.97 15.92 -50.76
C LYS A 51 -6.58 15.31 -50.92
N ALA A 52 -6.36 14.44 -51.78
CA ALA A 52 -6.81 13.84 -53.04
C ALA A 52 -5.56 13.38 -53.81
N VAL A 53 -5.75 12.35 -54.62
CA VAL A 53 -5.10 11.98 -55.90
C VAL A 53 -4.27 10.70 -55.89
N ALA A 54 -4.89 9.70 -56.43
CA ALA A 54 -4.69 8.75 -57.52
C ALA A 54 -3.49 7.79 -57.58
N SER A 55 -3.89 6.57 -57.83
CA SER A 55 -3.40 5.52 -58.74
C SER A 55 -2.14 4.75 -58.33
N GLU A 56 -1.99 3.48 -58.50
CA GLU A 56 -2.45 2.45 -59.43
C GLU A 56 -2.05 1.05 -58.93
N LYS A 57 -2.89 0.08 -59.21
CA LYS A 57 -2.74 -1.36 -59.44
C LYS A 57 -1.36 -2.03 -59.32
N THR A 58 -1.24 -3.21 -58.67
CA THR A 58 -1.39 -4.53 -59.32
C THR A 58 -1.07 -5.68 -58.37
N SER A 59 -1.89 -6.69 -58.42
CA SER A 59 -1.78 -8.14 -58.57
C SER A 59 -1.17 -9.04 -57.49
N SER A 60 -2.03 -9.89 -57.00
CA SER A 60 -2.02 -11.37 -56.91
C SER A 60 -0.79 -12.08 -56.34
N GLY A 61 -1.11 -12.94 -55.36
CA GLY A 61 -0.22 -14.01 -54.93
C GLY A 61 -0.76 -14.80 -53.76
N SER A 62 -1.66 -15.76 -54.00
CA SER A 62 -2.09 -16.78 -53.08
C SER A 62 -0.94 -17.72 -52.71
N LYS A 63 -0.73 -17.99 -51.42
CA LYS A 63 -0.10 -19.25 -50.98
C LYS A 63 -0.65 -19.72 -49.60
N SER A 64 -1.22 -20.86 -49.70
CA SER A 64 -1.67 -21.89 -48.78
C SER A 64 -1.05 -21.94 -47.38
N SER A 65 -1.95 -22.06 -46.40
CA SER A 65 -1.66 -22.45 -45.01
C SER A 65 -1.36 -23.97 -44.93
N PRO A 66 -0.45 -24.41 -44.06
CA PRO A 66 -0.28 -25.82 -43.76
C PRO A 66 -1.25 -26.29 -42.67
N LYS A 67 -1.79 -27.46 -42.89
CA LYS A 67 -2.70 -28.26 -42.09
C LYS A 67 -2.04 -28.69 -40.77
N ALA A 68 -2.77 -28.56 -39.63
CA ALA A 68 -2.40 -29.12 -38.34
C ALA A 68 -2.54 -30.65 -38.33
N PRO A 69 -1.68 -31.41 -37.63
CA PRO A 69 -1.80 -32.86 -37.52
C PRO A 69 -2.82 -33.26 -36.43
N SER A 70 -3.57 -34.32 -36.73
CA SER A 70 -4.54 -34.97 -35.84
C SER A 70 -3.87 -35.64 -34.62
N PRO A 71 -4.54 -35.68 -33.45
CA PRO A 71 -3.96 -36.30 -32.26
C PRO A 71 -3.99 -37.84 -32.33
N ALA A 72 -2.84 -38.43 -32.03
CA ALA A 72 -2.68 -39.87 -31.86
C ALA A 72 -3.39 -40.34 -30.58
N LYS A 73 -4.04 -41.52 -30.68
CA LYS A 73 -4.66 -42.21 -29.54
C LYS A 73 -3.61 -42.60 -28.50
N ALA A 74 -3.67 -41.97 -27.32
CA ALA A 74 -2.92 -42.42 -26.16
C ALA A 74 -3.71 -43.50 -25.41
N GLY A 75 -3.05 -44.61 -25.16
CA GLY A 75 -3.59 -45.77 -24.45
C GLY A 75 -3.92 -45.46 -22.99
N ALA A 76 -5.01 -46.04 -22.51
CA ALA A 76 -5.44 -45.97 -21.13
C ALA A 76 -4.45 -46.70 -20.21
N THR A 77 -3.60 -45.97 -19.52
CA THR A 77 -2.82 -46.52 -18.40
C THR A 77 -3.68 -46.48 -17.14
N LYS A 78 -3.90 -47.65 -16.55
CA LYS A 78 -4.59 -47.86 -15.30
C LYS A 78 -3.88 -47.06 -14.20
N LEU A 79 -4.52 -46.03 -13.66
CA LEU A 79 -4.07 -45.33 -12.47
C LEU A 79 -4.28 -46.25 -11.26
N GLU A 80 -3.18 -46.72 -10.68
CA GLU A 80 -3.17 -47.34 -9.36
C GLU A 80 -3.73 -46.36 -8.32
N LYS A 81 -4.60 -46.86 -7.46
CA LYS A 81 -5.10 -46.15 -6.29
C LYS A 81 -3.91 -45.83 -5.37
N SER A 82 -3.41 -44.62 -5.42
CA SER A 82 -2.55 -44.12 -4.35
C SER A 82 -3.42 -43.96 -3.10
N GLU A 83 -3.14 -44.73 -2.07
CA GLU A 83 -3.72 -44.56 -0.75
C GLU A 83 -3.36 -43.15 -0.23
N LEU A 84 -4.38 -42.36 0.09
CA LEU A 84 -4.23 -41.10 0.82
C LEU A 84 -3.56 -41.42 2.18
N PRO A 85 -2.52 -40.67 2.57
CA PRO A 85 -1.89 -40.85 3.87
C PRO A 85 -2.90 -40.69 5.00
N ALA A 86 -2.93 -41.65 5.92
CA ALA A 86 -3.80 -41.68 7.10
C ALA A 86 -3.40 -40.63 8.17
N ALA A 87 -3.21 -39.37 7.80
CA ALA A 87 -2.77 -38.28 8.67
C ALA A 87 -3.75 -37.11 8.73
N VAL A 88 -5.05 -37.40 8.85
CA VAL A 88 -6.04 -36.38 9.22
C VAL A 88 -6.84 -36.88 10.41
N LYS A 89 -6.18 -37.19 11.51
CA LYS A 89 -6.86 -37.53 12.78
C LYS A 89 -6.61 -36.56 13.93
N THR A 90 -5.83 -35.50 13.78
CA THR A 90 -5.80 -34.40 14.70
C THR A 90 -5.49 -33.12 13.91
N ALA A 91 -6.53 -32.39 13.55
CA ALA A 91 -6.30 -30.99 13.17
C ALA A 91 -5.61 -30.32 14.36
N PRO A 92 -4.39 -29.76 14.21
CA PRO A 92 -3.83 -28.91 15.25
C PRO A 92 -4.87 -27.84 15.52
N LYS A 93 -5.23 -27.66 16.78
CA LYS A 93 -5.97 -26.46 17.20
C LYS A 93 -5.10 -25.30 16.75
N GLY A 94 -5.54 -24.58 15.71
CA GLY A 94 -4.89 -23.34 15.32
C GLY A 94 -4.77 -22.50 16.58
N PRO A 95 -3.66 -21.80 16.81
CA PRO A 95 -3.51 -21.00 18.00
C PRO A 95 -4.66 -20.01 18.03
N VAL A 96 -5.62 -20.21 18.94
CA VAL A 96 -6.33 -19.08 19.51
C VAL A 96 -5.19 -18.31 20.16
N MET A 97 -4.70 -17.27 19.51
CA MET A 97 -3.65 -16.44 20.07
C MET A 97 -4.22 -15.89 21.38
N ALA A 98 -3.75 -16.42 22.51
CA ALA A 98 -3.97 -15.83 23.80
C ALA A 98 -3.14 -14.54 23.80
N VAL A 99 -3.70 -13.48 23.26
CA VAL A 99 -3.13 -12.14 23.34
C VAL A 99 -3.19 -11.76 24.81
N ALA A 100 -2.07 -11.31 25.35
CA ALA A 100 -2.06 -10.75 26.70
C ALA A 100 -3.09 -9.60 26.74
N PRO A 101 -4.08 -9.65 27.65
CA PRO A 101 -5.07 -8.59 27.72
C PRO A 101 -4.33 -7.27 28.01
N ILE A 102 -4.74 -6.20 27.32
CA ILE A 102 -4.27 -4.86 27.67
C ILE A 102 -4.57 -4.60 29.15
N ASP A 103 -3.69 -3.87 29.82
CA ASP A 103 -3.89 -3.59 31.23
C ASP A 103 -5.18 -2.78 31.49
N ARG A 104 -5.68 -2.84 32.70
CA ARG A 104 -6.96 -2.21 33.06
C ARG A 104 -6.94 -0.69 32.84
N GLY A 105 -5.83 -0.04 33.18
CA GLY A 105 -5.69 1.42 33.04
C GLY A 105 -5.71 1.86 31.59
N GLN A 106 -5.00 1.13 30.73
CA GLN A 106 -5.01 1.36 29.29
C GLN A 106 -6.42 1.18 28.71
N ARG A 107 -7.13 0.11 29.10
CA ARG A 107 -8.51 -0.13 28.64
C ARG A 107 -9.46 0.98 29.06
N GLU A 108 -9.32 1.51 30.27
CA GLU A 108 -10.12 2.63 30.76
C GLU A 108 -9.84 3.92 30.00
N ALA A 109 -8.58 4.22 29.71
CA ALA A 109 -8.18 5.37 28.89
C ALA A 109 -8.74 5.27 27.45
N VAL A 110 -8.69 4.08 26.84
CA VAL A 110 -9.28 3.82 25.50
C VAL A 110 -10.79 4.05 25.52
N ARG A 111 -11.48 3.55 26.55
CA ARG A 111 -12.95 3.75 26.68
C ARG A 111 -13.30 5.22 26.84
N SER A 112 -12.60 5.95 27.69
CA SER A 112 -12.84 7.38 27.87
C SER A 112 -12.66 8.18 26.58
N ALA A 113 -11.61 7.87 25.79
CA ALA A 113 -11.41 8.49 24.49
C ALA A 113 -12.52 8.11 23.48
N ALA A 114 -12.96 6.85 23.46
CA ALA A 114 -14.04 6.38 22.61
C ALA A 114 -15.41 7.00 22.99
N GLU A 115 -15.69 7.13 24.27
CA GLU A 115 -16.89 7.82 24.80
C GLU A 115 -16.90 9.30 24.40
N ARG A 116 -15.73 9.95 24.33
CA ARG A 116 -15.64 11.33 23.82
C ARG A 116 -16.00 11.43 22.36
N ILE A 117 -15.57 10.47 21.52
CA ILE A 117 -16.01 10.37 20.11
C ILE A 117 -17.54 10.29 20.04
N ASP A 118 -18.13 9.37 20.81
CA ASP A 118 -19.56 9.15 20.82
C ASP A 118 -20.34 10.38 21.30
N ALA A 119 -19.85 11.09 22.33
CA ALA A 119 -20.48 12.31 22.83
C ALA A 119 -20.47 13.43 21.77
N LEU A 120 -19.35 13.64 21.09
CA LEU A 120 -19.22 14.65 20.03
C LEU A 120 -20.17 14.36 18.85
N LEU A 121 -20.24 13.09 18.43
CA LEU A 121 -21.15 12.70 17.35
C LEU A 121 -22.61 12.80 17.77
N ALA A 122 -22.96 12.42 19.00
CA ALA A 122 -24.32 12.51 19.51
C ALA A 122 -24.81 13.96 19.61
N GLU A 123 -23.97 14.88 20.08
CA GLU A 123 -24.25 16.32 20.08
C GLU A 123 -24.58 16.81 18.67
N LYS A 124 -23.71 16.54 17.70
CA LYS A 124 -23.88 16.98 16.32
C LYS A 124 -25.10 16.40 15.62
N LEU A 125 -25.40 15.12 15.87
CA LEU A 125 -26.61 14.48 15.36
C LEU A 125 -27.87 15.07 15.99
N SER A 126 -27.84 15.40 17.29
CA SER A 126 -28.95 16.05 17.99
C SER A 126 -29.26 17.42 17.41
N ASP A 127 -28.22 18.25 17.18
CA ASP A 127 -28.36 19.58 16.57
C ASP A 127 -29.00 19.50 15.18
N ALA A 128 -28.59 18.49 14.42
CA ALA A 128 -29.13 18.22 13.08
C ALA A 128 -30.47 17.48 13.10
N LYS A 129 -31.04 17.14 14.28
CA LYS A 129 -32.24 16.32 14.45
C LYS A 129 -32.17 14.96 13.73
N LEU A 130 -30.98 14.41 13.60
CA LEU A 130 -30.75 13.09 13.02
C LEU A 130 -30.67 12.03 14.11
N LYS A 131 -31.19 10.85 13.80
CA LYS A 131 -31.07 9.69 14.71
C LYS A 131 -29.83 8.86 14.35
N PRO A 132 -29.06 8.43 15.35
CA PRO A 132 -28.00 7.48 15.11
C PRO A 132 -28.56 6.14 14.64
N GLN A 133 -27.80 5.41 13.81
CA GLN A 133 -28.12 4.05 13.41
C GLN A 133 -28.19 3.11 14.62
N PRO A 134 -29.03 2.06 14.61
CA PRO A 134 -29.06 1.05 15.68
C PRO A 134 -27.71 0.37 15.88
N SER A 135 -27.46 -0.12 17.08
CA SER A 135 -26.27 -0.94 17.39
C SER A 135 -26.31 -2.26 16.61
N LEU A 136 -25.14 -2.74 16.21
CA LEU A 136 -24.97 -4.06 15.59
C LEU A 136 -25.30 -5.18 16.59
N LYS A 137 -25.88 -6.26 16.07
CA LYS A 137 -25.89 -7.55 16.79
C LYS A 137 -24.46 -8.12 16.81
N ASP A 138 -24.21 -9.06 17.73
CA ASP A 138 -22.87 -9.63 17.91
C ASP A 138 -22.31 -10.33 16.65
N GLU A 139 -23.16 -11.01 15.89
CA GLU A 139 -22.76 -11.67 14.64
C GLU A 139 -22.35 -10.65 13.57
N GLN A 140 -23.05 -9.52 13.50
CA GLN A 140 -22.74 -8.44 12.58
C GLN A 140 -21.47 -7.69 13.00
N PHE A 141 -21.29 -7.46 14.31
CA PHE A 141 -20.08 -6.86 14.86
C PHE A 141 -18.87 -7.75 14.59
N LEU A 142 -18.98 -9.05 14.89
CA LEU A 142 -17.92 -10.03 14.62
C LEU A 142 -17.45 -9.95 13.17
N ARG A 143 -18.39 -10.02 12.22
CA ARG A 143 -18.06 -9.93 10.79
C ARG A 143 -17.37 -8.62 10.44
N ARG A 144 -17.85 -7.49 10.95
CA ARG A 144 -17.24 -6.17 10.73
C ARG A 144 -15.83 -6.11 11.29
N ALA A 145 -15.64 -6.51 12.55
CA ALA A 145 -14.34 -6.47 13.20
C ALA A 145 -13.29 -7.29 12.42
N TYR A 146 -13.64 -8.51 12.01
CA TYR A 146 -12.74 -9.33 11.20
C TYR A 146 -12.41 -8.69 9.84
N LEU A 147 -13.39 -8.17 9.13
CA LEU A 147 -13.15 -7.53 7.82
C LEU A 147 -12.34 -6.24 7.95
N GLU A 148 -12.63 -5.38 8.93
CA GLU A 148 -12.00 -4.06 9.03
C GLU A 148 -10.63 -4.10 9.74
N LEU A 149 -10.42 -5.04 10.65
CA LEU A 149 -9.16 -5.17 11.39
C LEU A 149 -8.29 -6.32 10.86
N GLY A 150 -8.89 -7.46 10.52
CA GLY A 150 -8.17 -8.64 10.04
C GLY A 150 -8.19 -8.84 8.53
N GLY A 151 -9.00 -8.10 7.78
CA GLY A 151 -9.06 -8.20 6.31
C GLY A 151 -9.75 -9.43 5.76
N ARG A 152 -10.33 -10.30 6.58
CA ARG A 152 -11.01 -11.53 6.20
C ARG A 152 -12.29 -11.77 7.00
N ILE A 153 -13.08 -12.74 6.62
CA ILE A 153 -14.18 -13.23 7.47
C ILE A 153 -13.64 -14.11 8.61
N PRO A 154 -14.35 -14.23 9.75
CA PRO A 154 -14.00 -15.19 10.77
C PRO A 154 -14.18 -16.63 10.25
N SER A 155 -13.33 -17.55 10.69
CA SER A 155 -13.56 -18.98 10.54
C SER A 155 -14.75 -19.44 11.36
N PHE A 156 -15.26 -20.65 11.08
CA PHE A 156 -16.34 -21.24 11.88
C PHE A 156 -15.98 -21.36 13.37
N GLN A 157 -14.74 -21.72 13.69
CA GLN A 157 -14.28 -21.86 15.07
C GLN A 157 -14.23 -20.52 15.80
N GLU A 158 -13.67 -19.48 15.17
CA GLU A 158 -13.62 -18.11 15.72
C GLU A 158 -15.03 -17.55 15.93
N ALA A 159 -15.93 -17.76 14.97
CA ALA A 159 -17.31 -17.32 15.08
C ALA A 159 -18.04 -18.05 16.21
N SER A 160 -17.92 -19.35 16.29
CA SER A 160 -18.57 -20.17 17.32
C SER A 160 -18.06 -19.80 18.74
N HIS A 161 -16.74 -19.58 18.87
CA HIS A 161 -16.14 -19.17 20.14
C HIS A 161 -16.68 -17.80 20.59
N PHE A 162 -16.65 -16.79 19.71
CA PHE A 162 -17.14 -15.44 20.05
C PHE A 162 -18.62 -15.44 20.43
N ILE A 163 -19.47 -16.14 19.68
CA ILE A 163 -20.92 -16.20 19.96
C ILE A 163 -21.20 -16.89 21.30
N ALA A 164 -20.45 -17.96 21.63
CA ALA A 164 -20.59 -18.69 22.88
C ALA A 164 -20.05 -17.92 24.10
N THR A 165 -19.15 -16.96 23.90
CA THR A 165 -18.54 -16.18 24.98
C THR A 165 -19.57 -15.27 25.66
N LYS A 166 -19.65 -15.38 27.01
CA LYS A 166 -20.60 -14.62 27.84
C LYS A 166 -19.98 -13.37 28.48
N SER A 167 -18.71 -13.07 28.21
CA SER A 167 -18.06 -11.87 28.73
C SER A 167 -18.80 -10.61 28.27
N ARG A 168 -18.98 -9.65 29.19
CA ARG A 168 -19.52 -8.33 28.86
C ARG A 168 -18.57 -7.53 27.97
N ASP A 169 -17.29 -7.85 28.02
CA ASP A 169 -16.22 -7.17 27.29
C ASP A 169 -15.81 -7.89 26.01
N LYS A 170 -16.53 -8.94 25.59
CA LYS A 170 -16.15 -9.79 24.45
C LYS A 170 -15.88 -9.04 23.16
N ARG A 171 -16.55 -7.91 22.92
CA ARG A 171 -16.29 -7.06 21.73
C ARG A 171 -14.95 -6.34 21.85
N ALA A 172 -14.63 -5.81 23.02
CA ALA A 172 -13.34 -5.20 23.29
C ALA A 172 -12.21 -6.23 23.21
N GLU A 173 -12.40 -7.40 23.84
CA GLU A 173 -11.45 -8.52 23.81
C GLU A 173 -11.19 -9.01 22.36
N LEU A 174 -12.22 -9.05 21.52
CA LEU A 174 -12.09 -9.37 20.11
C LEU A 174 -11.26 -8.32 19.36
N VAL A 175 -11.54 -7.03 19.57
CA VAL A 175 -10.76 -5.93 18.96
C VAL A 175 -9.30 -6.03 19.38
N ASP A 176 -9.02 -6.20 20.66
CA ASP A 176 -7.66 -6.35 21.19
C ASP A 176 -6.92 -7.52 20.53
N SER A 177 -7.58 -8.68 20.42
CA SER A 177 -7.02 -9.87 19.80
C SER A 177 -6.72 -9.66 18.32
N LEU A 178 -7.62 -9.04 17.58
CA LEU A 178 -7.43 -8.78 16.15
C LEU A 178 -6.29 -7.80 15.90
N LEU A 179 -6.16 -6.74 16.69
CA LEU A 179 -5.10 -5.75 16.55
C LEU A 179 -3.69 -6.30 16.76
N GLU A 180 -3.56 -7.38 17.55
CA GLU A 180 -2.28 -8.08 17.77
C GLU A 180 -2.05 -9.27 16.81
N SER A 181 -3.00 -9.52 15.91
CA SER A 181 -2.93 -10.66 15.00
C SER A 181 -2.05 -10.40 13.77
N PRO A 182 -1.48 -11.44 13.15
CA PRO A 182 -0.84 -11.33 11.83
C PRO A 182 -1.80 -10.86 10.74
N ASP A 183 -3.08 -11.15 10.88
CA ASP A 183 -4.13 -10.73 9.95
C ASP A 183 -4.24 -9.19 9.91
N TYR A 184 -4.15 -8.52 11.07
CA TYR A 184 -4.08 -7.06 11.16
C TYR A 184 -2.89 -6.51 10.35
N VAL A 185 -1.73 -7.10 10.53
CA VAL A 185 -0.51 -6.68 9.81
C VAL A 185 -0.70 -6.80 8.30
N SER A 186 -1.24 -7.92 7.82
CA SER A 186 -1.50 -8.15 6.40
C SER A 186 -2.53 -7.16 5.85
N HIS A 187 -3.64 -6.96 6.56
CA HIS A 187 -4.70 -6.06 6.14
C HIS A 187 -4.28 -4.58 6.11
N PHE A 188 -3.57 -4.12 7.14
CA PHE A 188 -3.07 -2.76 7.19
C PHE A 188 -1.89 -2.54 6.23
N TYR A 189 -1.11 -3.59 5.93
CA TYR A 189 -0.12 -3.52 4.86
C TYR A 189 -0.78 -3.20 3.50
N ASN A 190 -1.88 -3.86 3.14
CA ASN A 190 -2.59 -3.55 1.89
C ASN A 190 -3.06 -2.09 1.86
N TYR A 191 -3.62 -1.59 2.97
CA TYR A 191 -4.00 -0.18 3.09
C TYR A 191 -2.80 0.77 2.92
N TRP A 192 -1.68 0.50 3.60
CA TRP A 192 -0.48 1.32 3.49
C TRP A 192 0.21 1.19 2.13
N ALA A 193 0.09 0.04 1.47
CA ALA A 193 0.59 -0.17 0.12
C ALA A 193 -0.05 0.83 -0.87
N ASP A 194 -1.37 1.02 -0.77
CA ASP A 194 -2.08 2.03 -1.57
C ASP A 194 -1.66 3.45 -1.19
N VAL A 195 -1.65 3.79 0.09
CA VAL A 195 -1.29 5.14 0.58
C VAL A 195 0.14 5.52 0.20
N LEU A 196 1.10 4.60 0.37
CA LEU A 196 2.51 4.81 0.04
C LEU A 196 2.84 4.53 -1.43
N ARG A 197 1.85 4.14 -2.24
CA ARG A 197 2.01 3.82 -3.67
C ARG A 197 3.07 2.74 -3.89
N LEU A 198 3.02 1.67 -3.09
CA LEU A 198 3.93 0.54 -3.23
C LEU A 198 3.65 -0.21 -4.54
N SER A 199 4.69 -0.71 -5.16
CA SER A 199 4.59 -1.55 -6.34
C SER A 199 5.61 -2.68 -6.26
N GLU A 200 5.18 -3.89 -6.50
CA GLU A 200 6.05 -5.06 -6.60
C GLU A 200 6.90 -5.02 -7.88
N ARG A 201 6.40 -4.35 -8.91
CA ARG A 201 7.09 -4.20 -10.20
C ARG A 201 7.22 -2.71 -10.55
N PRO A 202 8.08 -1.99 -9.84
CA PRO A 202 8.31 -0.58 -10.15
C PRO A 202 8.93 -0.44 -11.54
N GLN A 203 8.73 0.71 -12.15
CA GLN A 203 9.44 1.06 -13.37
C GLN A 203 10.96 1.00 -13.13
N ASN A 204 11.74 0.75 -14.17
CA ASN A 204 13.21 0.72 -14.14
C ASN A 204 13.87 -0.51 -13.49
N ASN A 205 13.15 -1.62 -13.29
CA ASN A 205 13.70 -2.86 -12.72
C ASN A 205 14.36 -2.68 -11.32
N ILE A 206 13.78 -1.83 -10.48
CA ILE A 206 14.21 -1.64 -9.10
C ILE A 206 13.75 -2.85 -8.28
N ILE A 207 14.58 -3.31 -7.35
CA ILE A 207 14.22 -4.33 -6.36
C ILE A 207 13.69 -3.59 -5.13
N LEU A 208 12.40 -3.69 -4.83
CA LEU A 208 11.77 -3.02 -3.68
C LEU A 208 11.28 -3.98 -2.59
N GLU A 209 11.49 -5.29 -2.73
CA GLU A 209 11.08 -6.28 -1.75
C GLU A 209 11.55 -5.96 -0.32
N PRO A 210 12.78 -5.48 -0.08
CA PRO A 210 13.19 -5.07 1.27
C PRO A 210 12.35 -3.91 1.82
N TYR A 211 11.94 -2.96 0.98
CA TYR A 211 11.06 -1.86 1.39
C TYR A 211 9.64 -2.36 1.71
N LEU A 212 9.10 -3.29 0.92
CA LEU A 212 7.81 -3.91 1.22
C LEU A 212 7.84 -4.65 2.56
N ALA A 213 8.92 -5.39 2.82
CA ALA A 213 9.14 -6.05 4.11
C ALA A 213 9.26 -5.04 5.27
N TYR A 214 10.00 -3.93 5.08
CA TYR A 214 10.12 -2.85 6.05
C TYR A 214 8.77 -2.23 6.43
N VAL A 215 7.89 -2.01 5.46
CA VAL A 215 6.53 -1.50 5.72
C VAL A 215 5.73 -2.49 6.57
N LYS A 216 5.77 -3.79 6.23
CA LYS A 216 5.13 -4.85 7.03
C LYS A 216 5.68 -4.90 8.46
N GLU A 217 6.99 -4.85 8.62
CA GLU A 217 7.65 -4.88 9.93
C GLU A 217 7.32 -3.65 10.77
N SER A 218 7.24 -2.47 10.14
CA SER A 218 6.84 -1.24 10.84
C SER A 218 5.42 -1.32 11.40
N ILE A 219 4.49 -1.95 10.67
CA ILE A 219 3.13 -2.22 11.13
C ILE A 219 3.14 -3.29 12.24
N ALA A 220 3.87 -4.38 12.05
CA ALA A 220 3.94 -5.50 12.99
C ALA A 220 4.51 -5.07 14.36
N SER A 221 5.59 -4.29 14.33
CA SER A 221 6.24 -3.74 15.53
C SER A 221 5.51 -2.55 16.14
N ASN A 222 4.38 -2.13 15.54
CA ASN A 222 3.66 -0.92 15.94
C ASN A 222 4.57 0.31 16.05
N LYS A 223 5.44 0.51 15.04
CA LYS A 223 6.37 1.64 15.00
C LYS A 223 5.58 2.95 15.03
N PRO A 224 5.91 3.92 15.91
CA PRO A 224 5.27 5.24 15.92
C PRO A 224 5.30 5.88 14.53
N TYR A 225 4.18 6.42 14.09
CA TYR A 225 4.02 6.89 12.71
C TYR A 225 4.95 8.05 12.36
N ASP A 226 5.22 8.94 13.29
CA ASP A 226 6.20 10.03 13.14
C ASP A 226 7.62 9.50 12.94
N VAL A 227 8.04 8.51 13.74
CA VAL A 227 9.33 7.82 13.60
C VAL A 227 9.41 7.10 12.26
N TRP A 228 8.37 6.37 11.88
CA TRP A 228 8.31 5.65 10.61
C TRP A 228 8.45 6.59 9.41
N VAL A 229 7.70 7.69 9.42
CA VAL A 229 7.76 8.72 8.36
C VAL A 229 9.13 9.39 8.34
N HIS A 230 9.68 9.75 9.49
CA HIS A 230 11.00 10.38 9.59
C HIS A 230 12.10 9.47 9.00
N GLU A 231 12.10 8.19 9.35
CA GLU A 231 13.02 7.19 8.77
C GLU A 231 12.90 7.14 7.24
N MET A 232 11.69 7.08 6.68
CA MET A 232 11.48 7.05 5.23
C MET A 232 12.00 8.32 4.52
N LEU A 233 11.88 9.48 5.15
CA LEU A 233 12.29 10.75 4.57
C LEU A 233 13.81 11.00 4.67
N THR A 234 14.48 10.41 5.65
CA THR A 234 15.91 10.67 5.92
C THR A 234 16.84 9.53 5.51
N ALA A 235 16.30 8.36 5.19
CA ALA A 235 17.08 7.16 4.86
C ALA A 235 18.10 7.38 3.74
N ASP A 236 19.29 6.82 3.91
CA ASP A 236 20.41 6.80 2.96
C ASP A 236 20.83 5.37 2.63
N GLY A 237 21.55 5.18 1.51
CA GLY A 237 22.14 3.91 1.12
C GLY A 237 21.31 3.14 0.09
N LYS A 238 21.64 1.85 -0.09
CA LYS A 238 20.91 0.92 -0.96
C LYS A 238 19.69 0.35 -0.22
N VAL A 239 18.68 -0.11 -0.97
CA VAL A 239 17.40 -0.60 -0.38
C VAL A 239 17.57 -1.83 0.52
N TRP A 240 18.59 -2.65 0.31
CA TRP A 240 18.90 -3.80 1.19
C TRP A 240 19.81 -3.47 2.37
N GLU A 241 20.48 -2.31 2.35
CA GLU A 241 21.23 -1.78 3.49
C GLU A 241 20.29 -1.01 4.43
N ASN A 242 19.43 -0.18 3.86
CA ASN A 242 18.42 0.60 4.56
C ASN A 242 17.09 0.58 3.78
N PRO A 243 16.19 -0.35 4.11
CA PRO A 243 14.95 -0.53 3.34
C PRO A 243 14.06 0.71 3.24
N ALA A 244 14.12 1.62 4.22
CA ALA A 244 13.31 2.84 4.25
C ALA A 244 13.57 3.78 3.05
N VAL A 245 14.73 3.66 2.36
CA VAL A 245 15.05 4.43 1.14
C VAL A 245 14.08 4.17 -0.01
N GLY A 246 13.34 3.06 0.04
CA GLY A 246 12.36 2.72 -0.98
C GLY A 246 11.31 3.82 -1.21
N PHE A 247 10.93 4.56 -0.17
CA PHE A 247 10.03 5.70 -0.29
C PHE A 247 10.59 6.80 -1.21
N GLN A 248 11.91 7.07 -1.13
CA GLN A 248 12.57 8.11 -1.91
C GLN A 248 12.91 7.65 -3.34
N ILE A 249 13.24 6.36 -3.51
CA ILE A 249 13.55 5.78 -4.81
C ILE A 249 12.32 5.78 -5.74
N ARG A 250 11.12 5.72 -5.18
CA ARG A 250 9.86 5.69 -5.91
C ARG A 250 9.72 6.80 -6.98
N ASP A 251 10.14 8.01 -6.67
CA ASP A 251 10.06 9.17 -7.57
C ASP A 251 11.37 9.42 -8.35
N ASP A 252 12.28 8.42 -8.39
CA ASP A 252 13.54 8.35 -9.18
C ASP A 252 14.44 9.60 -9.04
N GLY A 253 14.44 10.23 -7.85
CA GLY A 253 15.25 11.42 -7.57
C GLY A 253 14.73 12.72 -8.20
N MET A 254 13.48 12.74 -8.65
CA MET A 254 12.83 13.95 -9.17
C MET A 254 12.24 14.78 -8.02
N PRO A 255 12.82 15.94 -7.66
CA PRO A 255 12.44 16.65 -6.44
C PRO A 255 11.01 17.19 -6.46
N LEU A 256 10.50 17.62 -7.62
CA LEU A 256 9.16 18.22 -7.71
C LEU A 256 8.05 17.18 -7.52
N PRO A 257 8.00 16.05 -8.27
CA PRO A 257 7.04 14.98 -8.00
C PRO A 257 7.17 14.39 -6.60
N TYR A 258 8.40 14.26 -6.08
CA TYR A 258 8.64 13.75 -4.74
C TYR A 258 7.98 14.62 -3.66
N VAL A 259 8.15 15.94 -3.73
CA VAL A 259 7.56 16.87 -2.76
C VAL A 259 6.05 16.89 -2.86
N ASP A 260 5.48 16.98 -4.07
CA ASP A 260 4.03 16.95 -4.27
C ASP A 260 3.41 15.69 -3.66
N ASN A 261 3.95 14.51 -4.03
CA ASN A 261 3.47 13.24 -3.48
C ASN A 261 3.64 13.14 -1.96
N THR A 262 4.76 13.64 -1.42
CA THR A 262 5.04 13.60 0.02
C THR A 262 4.06 14.47 0.81
N VAL A 263 3.83 15.70 0.38
CA VAL A 263 2.90 16.64 1.01
C VAL A 263 1.46 16.12 0.93
N ARG A 264 1.06 15.58 -0.23
CA ARG A 264 -0.26 15.00 -0.43
C ARG A 264 -0.49 13.80 0.51
N VAL A 265 0.46 12.88 0.59
CA VAL A 265 0.33 11.68 1.41
C VAL A 265 0.42 11.99 2.90
N LEU A 266 1.40 12.80 3.33
CA LEU A 266 1.72 13.00 4.74
C LEU A 266 1.01 14.17 5.38
N LEU A 267 0.69 15.22 4.62
CA LEU A 267 0.05 16.44 5.12
C LEU A 267 -1.36 16.65 4.57
N GLY A 268 -1.80 15.84 3.60
CA GLY A 268 -3.13 15.97 3.01
C GLY A 268 -3.33 17.29 2.26
N LYS A 269 -2.29 17.83 1.64
CA LYS A 269 -2.33 19.08 0.88
C LYS A 269 -2.00 18.82 -0.59
N GLN A 270 -2.80 19.33 -1.50
CA GLN A 270 -2.58 19.25 -2.94
C GLN A 270 -1.91 20.53 -3.42
N ILE A 271 -0.59 20.51 -3.53
CA ILE A 271 0.19 21.67 -3.96
C ILE A 271 0.74 21.53 -5.39
N GLY A 272 0.45 20.42 -6.08
CA GLY A 272 1.05 20.07 -7.37
C GLY A 272 0.81 21.08 -8.49
N CYS A 273 -0.35 21.79 -8.50
CA CYS A 273 -0.61 22.86 -9.46
C CYS A 273 0.39 24.02 -9.35
N ALA A 274 0.88 24.28 -8.14
CA ALA A 274 1.86 25.32 -7.87
C ALA A 274 3.27 25.03 -8.46
N GLN A 275 3.47 23.85 -9.04
CA GLN A 275 4.69 23.56 -9.82
C GLN A 275 4.83 24.44 -11.06
N CYS A 276 3.72 24.76 -11.74
CA CYS A 276 3.74 25.47 -13.04
C CYS A 276 3.24 26.91 -12.94
N HIS A 277 2.34 27.21 -12.02
CA HIS A 277 1.74 28.54 -11.80
C HIS A 277 1.18 28.60 -10.38
N ASP A 278 0.83 29.79 -9.89
CA ASP A 278 0.16 29.90 -8.59
C ASP A 278 -1.11 29.05 -8.57
N HIS A 279 -1.39 28.41 -7.42
CA HIS A 279 -2.48 27.45 -7.34
C HIS A 279 -3.84 28.12 -7.61
N PRO A 280 -4.66 27.59 -8.56
CA PRO A 280 -5.88 28.30 -9.01
C PRO A 280 -7.03 28.28 -7.99
N PHE A 281 -6.98 27.37 -7.01
CA PHE A 281 -8.05 27.13 -6.04
C PHE A 281 -7.55 27.07 -4.58
N ASP A 282 -6.29 27.41 -4.32
CA ASP A 282 -5.70 27.48 -2.98
C ASP A 282 -4.65 28.58 -2.95
N SER A 283 -4.16 28.95 -1.78
CA SER A 283 -3.25 30.07 -1.57
C SER A 283 -1.78 29.81 -1.93
N TRP A 284 -1.44 28.62 -2.43
CA TRP A 284 -0.05 28.21 -2.72
C TRP A 284 0.51 28.90 -3.95
N THR A 285 1.62 29.63 -3.79
CA THR A 285 2.33 30.23 -4.92
C THR A 285 3.35 29.26 -5.54
N GLN A 286 3.69 29.49 -6.80
CA GLN A 286 4.76 28.74 -7.47
C GLN A 286 6.08 28.86 -6.70
N ARG A 287 6.39 30.02 -6.17
CA ARG A 287 7.58 30.24 -5.34
C ARG A 287 7.60 29.35 -4.11
N GLN A 288 6.50 29.29 -3.34
CA GLN A 288 6.41 28.44 -2.14
C GLN A 288 6.62 26.96 -2.47
N PHE A 289 6.07 26.48 -3.60
CA PHE A 289 6.31 25.12 -4.06
C PHE A 289 7.80 24.84 -4.29
N TYR A 290 8.52 25.76 -4.98
CA TYR A 290 9.95 25.61 -5.24
C TYR A 290 10.80 25.78 -3.98
N GLU A 291 10.43 26.66 -3.05
CA GLU A 291 11.06 26.80 -1.75
C GLU A 291 10.98 25.49 -0.95
N LEU A 292 9.81 24.84 -0.95
CA LEU A 292 9.65 23.54 -0.31
C LEU A 292 10.44 22.44 -1.03
N ALA A 293 10.39 22.40 -2.35
CA ALA A 293 11.12 21.40 -3.15
C ALA A 293 12.66 21.55 -3.03
N ALA A 294 13.15 22.75 -2.67
CA ALA A 294 14.57 22.99 -2.47
C ALA A 294 15.17 22.17 -1.31
N PHE A 295 14.37 21.70 -0.35
CA PHE A 295 14.84 20.74 0.67
C PHE A 295 15.30 19.41 0.09
N THR A 296 14.71 18.98 -1.02
CA THR A 296 14.95 17.64 -1.60
C THR A 296 15.76 17.67 -2.89
N ALA A 297 16.09 18.86 -3.41
CA ALA A 297 16.82 19.04 -4.67
C ALA A 297 18.19 18.35 -4.72
N GLY A 298 18.83 18.17 -3.57
CA GLY A 298 20.09 17.45 -3.40
C GLY A 298 19.96 15.93 -3.25
N THR A 299 18.75 15.38 -3.21
CA THR A 299 18.54 13.94 -3.09
C THR A 299 18.80 13.27 -4.44
N ARG A 300 19.78 12.36 -4.47
CA ARG A 300 20.04 11.49 -5.63
C ARG A 300 19.64 10.07 -5.27
N THR A 301 19.08 9.36 -6.22
CA THR A 301 18.66 7.96 -6.06
C THR A 301 19.54 6.97 -6.82
N ARG A 302 20.59 7.48 -7.50
CA ARG A 302 21.54 6.65 -8.26
C ARG A 302 22.97 6.99 -7.90
N LEU A 303 23.80 5.94 -7.83
CA LEU A 303 25.25 6.08 -7.69
C LEU A 303 25.85 6.72 -8.94
N SER A 304 26.88 7.52 -8.73
CA SER A 304 27.70 8.14 -9.77
C SER A 304 29.12 7.55 -9.72
N LYS A 305 29.83 7.56 -10.85
CA LYS A 305 31.26 7.16 -10.89
C LYS A 305 32.16 7.95 -9.94
N SER A 306 31.71 9.14 -9.50
CA SER A 306 32.43 9.94 -8.50
C SER A 306 32.18 9.51 -7.06
N ASP A 307 31.15 8.69 -6.81
CA ASP A 307 30.86 8.21 -5.46
C ASP A 307 31.94 7.24 -4.99
N PRO A 308 32.31 7.27 -3.70
CA PRO A 308 33.38 6.43 -3.16
C PRO A 308 33.19 4.94 -3.43
N GLU A 309 31.94 4.49 -3.49
CA GLU A 309 31.56 3.08 -3.75
C GLU A 309 31.87 2.65 -5.19
N MET A 310 31.83 3.57 -6.16
CA MET A 310 32.03 3.27 -7.59
C MET A 310 33.37 3.76 -8.14
N LYS A 311 34.10 4.57 -7.36
CA LYS A 311 35.32 5.20 -7.83
C LYS A 311 36.41 4.15 -8.11
N GLY A 312 36.88 4.10 -9.36
CA GLY A 312 37.92 3.15 -9.82
C GLY A 312 37.40 1.77 -10.19
N GLY A 313 36.09 1.50 -10.03
CA GLY A 313 35.50 0.23 -10.38
C GLY A 313 34.74 0.24 -11.72
N THR A 314 34.23 -0.92 -12.14
CA THR A 314 33.46 -1.11 -13.36
C THR A 314 32.00 -0.66 -13.13
N GLY A 315 31.53 0.29 -13.92
CA GLY A 315 30.16 0.82 -13.77
C GLY A 315 29.09 -0.08 -14.40
N PRO A 316 27.79 0.13 -14.02
CA PRO A 316 26.67 -0.68 -14.50
C PRO A 316 26.59 -0.82 -16.02
N ASN A 317 26.73 0.29 -16.74
CA ASN A 317 26.67 0.28 -18.21
C ASN A 317 27.83 -0.47 -18.84
N GLU A 318 28.98 -0.43 -18.22
CA GLU A 318 30.19 -1.11 -18.67
C GLU A 318 30.07 -2.63 -18.46
N LEU A 319 29.58 -3.09 -17.32
CA LEU A 319 29.27 -4.51 -17.07
C LEU A 319 28.23 -5.05 -18.05
N ILE A 320 27.15 -4.29 -18.32
CA ILE A 320 26.13 -4.68 -19.30
C ILE A 320 26.74 -4.74 -20.70
N ALA A 321 27.63 -3.81 -21.06
CA ALA A 321 28.32 -3.83 -22.36
C ALA A 321 29.28 -5.03 -22.48
N GLN A 322 30.02 -5.39 -21.43
CA GLN A 322 30.85 -6.58 -21.38
C GLN A 322 30.04 -7.86 -21.53
N ALA A 323 28.95 -7.99 -20.77
CA ALA A 323 28.03 -9.12 -20.87
C ALA A 323 27.44 -9.26 -22.31
N ARG A 324 27.08 -8.13 -22.94
CA ARG A 324 26.59 -8.12 -24.32
C ARG A 324 27.65 -8.59 -25.32
N LYS A 325 28.93 -8.23 -25.14
CA LYS A 325 30.02 -8.68 -26.01
C LYS A 325 30.31 -10.18 -25.85
N LYS A 326 30.13 -10.72 -24.64
CA LYS A 326 30.35 -12.14 -24.33
C LYS A 326 29.20 -13.02 -24.88
N ALA A 327 27.99 -12.50 -24.96
CA ALA A 327 26.82 -13.24 -25.40
C ALA A 327 26.87 -13.54 -26.92
N THR A 328 26.65 -14.79 -27.30
CA THR A 328 26.72 -15.26 -28.70
C THR A 328 25.66 -14.62 -29.60
N ASP A 329 24.51 -14.27 -29.04
CA ASP A 329 23.40 -13.61 -29.70
C ASP A 329 23.31 -12.10 -29.40
N GLY A 330 24.30 -11.56 -28.66
CA GLY A 330 24.34 -10.16 -28.23
C GLY A 330 23.26 -9.77 -27.19
N ARG A 331 22.56 -10.76 -26.62
CA ARG A 331 21.50 -10.54 -25.62
C ARG A 331 22.06 -10.75 -24.21
N VAL A 332 21.75 -9.82 -23.32
CA VAL A 332 22.08 -9.93 -21.91
C VAL A 332 20.84 -10.45 -21.17
N PRO A 333 20.94 -11.48 -20.31
CA PRO A 333 19.83 -11.98 -19.54
C PRO A 333 19.13 -10.87 -18.74
N GLY A 334 17.78 -10.93 -18.66
CA GLY A 334 16.98 -9.91 -18.00
C GLY A 334 17.32 -9.75 -16.52
N GLN A 335 17.54 -10.85 -15.81
CA GLN A 335 17.90 -10.88 -14.40
C GLN A 335 19.27 -10.22 -14.15
N PHE A 336 20.27 -10.48 -15.02
CA PHE A 336 21.57 -9.81 -14.94
C PHE A 336 21.41 -8.28 -15.06
N GLN A 337 20.62 -7.82 -16.05
CA GLN A 337 20.37 -6.40 -16.19
C GLN A 337 19.61 -5.81 -14.99
N GLN A 338 18.62 -6.54 -14.46
CA GLN A 338 17.87 -6.14 -13.28
C GLN A 338 18.79 -6.00 -12.07
N LEU A 339 19.63 -7.00 -11.79
CA LEU A 339 20.56 -7.00 -10.67
C LEU A 339 21.56 -5.85 -10.76
N VAL A 340 22.20 -5.70 -11.91
CA VAL A 340 23.19 -4.62 -12.16
C VAL A 340 22.54 -3.24 -12.01
N ARG A 341 21.34 -3.05 -12.57
CA ARG A 341 20.61 -1.77 -12.44
C ARG A 341 20.15 -1.53 -11.01
N ALA A 342 19.61 -2.53 -10.34
CA ALA A 342 19.18 -2.42 -8.94
C ALA A 342 20.34 -1.96 -8.04
N ASN A 343 21.53 -2.52 -8.24
CA ASN A 343 22.73 -2.13 -7.50
C ASN A 343 23.22 -0.70 -7.77
N SER A 344 22.78 -0.07 -8.84
CA SER A 344 23.07 1.35 -9.11
C SER A 344 22.18 2.31 -8.33
N TYR A 345 21.09 1.82 -7.72
CA TYR A 345 20.19 2.63 -6.90
C TYR A 345 20.71 2.71 -5.47
N ALA A 346 20.98 3.92 -5.05
CA ALA A 346 21.27 4.27 -3.66
C ALA A 346 20.86 5.70 -3.41
N VAL A 347 20.23 5.96 -2.29
CA VAL A 347 19.90 7.33 -1.88
C VAL A 347 21.12 7.99 -1.30
N LYS A 348 21.48 9.15 -1.83
CA LYS A 348 22.61 9.96 -1.41
C LYS A 348 22.24 11.45 -1.37
N ASN A 349 22.83 12.19 -0.46
CA ASN A 349 22.76 13.64 -0.44
C ASN A 349 23.85 14.24 -1.34
N ALA A 350 23.46 15.13 -2.23
CA ALA A 350 24.36 15.95 -3.02
C ALA A 350 24.14 17.43 -2.69
N ASN A 351 25.18 18.22 -2.81
CA ASN A 351 25.06 19.67 -2.69
C ASN A 351 24.54 20.25 -4.01
N LYS A 352 23.22 20.32 -4.14
CA LYS A 352 22.55 20.82 -5.35
C LYS A 352 21.45 21.80 -4.96
N ASP A 353 21.47 22.97 -5.55
CA ASP A 353 20.42 23.98 -5.39
C ASP A 353 19.31 23.80 -6.43
N LEU A 354 18.10 24.13 -6.03
CA LEU A 354 16.96 24.27 -6.93
C LEU A 354 16.89 25.69 -7.48
N LYS A 355 16.44 25.81 -8.73
CA LYS A 355 16.21 27.09 -9.38
C LYS A 355 14.74 27.22 -9.77
N LEU A 356 14.22 28.45 -9.75
CA LEU A 356 12.95 28.77 -10.38
C LEU A 356 12.99 28.38 -11.87
N PRO A 357 11.84 28.07 -12.49
CA PRO A 357 11.79 27.74 -13.91
C PRO A 357 12.27 28.90 -14.78
N HIS A 358 12.69 28.55 -15.99
CA HIS A 358 13.20 29.54 -16.95
C HIS A 358 12.15 30.52 -17.45
N ASP A 359 10.89 30.17 -17.32
CA ASP A 359 9.68 30.92 -17.71
C ASP A 359 8.94 31.51 -16.50
N TYR A 360 9.62 31.65 -15.32
CA TYR A 360 9.03 32.25 -14.14
C TYR A 360 8.58 33.67 -14.40
N GLN A 361 7.30 33.97 -14.15
CA GLN A 361 6.67 35.24 -14.57
C GLN A 361 6.21 36.14 -13.43
N TYR A 362 6.36 35.72 -12.16
CA TYR A 362 5.89 36.49 -11.00
C TYR A 362 6.95 37.49 -10.53
N SER A 363 6.47 38.58 -9.92
CA SER A 363 7.32 39.71 -9.48
C SER A 363 8.19 39.43 -8.25
N ASP A 364 7.90 38.33 -7.52
CA ASP A 364 8.60 37.92 -6.30
C ASP A 364 9.87 37.12 -6.56
N GLY A 365 10.25 36.91 -7.83
CA GLY A 365 11.45 36.18 -8.24
C GLY A 365 11.89 36.49 -9.67
N LYS A 366 12.98 35.85 -10.10
CA LYS A 366 13.50 35.94 -11.47
C LYS A 366 13.66 34.56 -12.08
N PRO A 367 13.49 34.38 -13.41
CA PRO A 367 13.82 33.13 -14.11
C PRO A 367 15.21 32.62 -13.72
N ASN A 368 15.33 31.31 -13.46
CA ASN A 368 16.56 30.63 -13.06
C ASN A 368 17.20 31.12 -11.74
N GLN A 369 16.50 31.88 -10.94
CA GLN A 369 16.97 32.29 -9.61
C GLN A 369 17.13 31.07 -8.72
N VAL A 370 18.25 30.97 -8.00
CA VAL A 370 18.45 29.96 -6.97
C VAL A 370 17.50 30.21 -5.81
N ILE A 371 16.79 29.18 -5.38
CA ILE A 371 15.83 29.22 -4.29
C ILE A 371 16.41 28.54 -3.04
N GLN A 372 16.30 29.24 -1.91
CA GLN A 372 16.61 28.67 -0.60
C GLN A 372 15.40 27.88 -0.06
N PRO A 373 15.63 26.77 0.66
CA PRO A 373 14.55 25.98 1.23
C PRO A 373 13.77 26.78 2.29
N LYS A 374 12.44 26.70 2.20
CA LYS A 374 11.52 27.30 3.17
C LYS A 374 10.29 26.38 3.30
N VAL A 375 9.80 26.21 4.53
CA VAL A 375 8.61 25.41 4.83
C VAL A 375 7.33 26.23 4.56
N LEU A 376 6.20 25.55 4.38
CA LEU A 376 4.94 26.19 4.00
C LEU A 376 4.28 26.95 5.16
N TRP A 377 4.45 26.49 6.37
CA TRP A 377 3.96 27.10 7.62
C TRP A 377 4.88 26.71 8.77
N ASP A 378 4.76 27.40 9.88
CA ASP A 378 5.64 27.26 11.03
C ASP A 378 7.13 27.43 10.67
N GLU A 379 8.01 26.79 11.41
CA GLU A 379 9.46 26.83 11.21
C GLU A 379 10.05 25.43 11.34
N VAL A 380 11.21 25.22 10.73
CA VAL A 380 12.01 24.00 10.98
C VAL A 380 12.41 23.99 12.46
N PRO A 381 12.23 22.87 13.17
CA PRO A 381 12.64 22.77 14.57
C PRO A 381 14.09 23.17 14.79
N SER A 382 14.35 23.96 15.84
CA SER A 382 15.69 24.49 16.14
C SER A 382 16.76 23.40 16.27
N THR A 383 16.38 22.20 16.70
CA THR A 383 17.24 21.02 16.81
C THR A 383 17.74 20.52 15.44
N ALA A 384 17.00 20.79 14.38
CA ALA A 384 17.31 20.33 13.03
C ALA A 384 17.97 21.41 12.14
N LEU A 385 18.07 22.67 12.56
CA LEU A 385 18.59 23.78 11.73
C LEU A 385 20.01 23.55 11.21
N LYS A 386 20.84 22.80 11.92
CA LYS A 386 22.22 22.47 11.51
C LYS A 386 22.33 21.18 10.69
N ALA A 387 21.24 20.45 10.54
CA ALA A 387 21.20 19.20 9.77
C ALA A 387 21.16 19.49 8.26
N ASN A 388 21.30 18.44 7.45
CA ASN A 388 21.11 18.56 6.01
C ASN A 388 19.64 18.91 5.66
N ARG A 389 19.42 19.44 4.45
CA ARG A 389 18.09 19.91 4.00
C ARG A 389 16.99 18.85 4.11
N ARG A 390 17.30 17.59 3.80
CA ARG A 390 16.34 16.49 3.86
C ARG A 390 15.94 16.17 5.30
N GLU A 391 16.88 16.18 6.22
CA GLU A 391 16.64 16.06 7.65
C GLU A 391 15.77 17.21 8.20
N GLN A 392 16.05 18.43 7.76
CA GLN A 392 15.24 19.61 8.11
C GLN A 392 13.78 19.43 7.63
N PHE A 393 13.59 18.95 6.41
CA PHE A 393 12.27 18.68 5.84
C PHE A 393 11.51 17.60 6.62
N ALA A 394 12.18 16.48 6.91
CA ALA A 394 11.60 15.41 7.70
C ALA A 394 11.21 15.87 9.10
N SER A 395 12.11 16.58 9.79
CA SER A 395 11.88 17.12 11.13
C SER A 395 10.71 18.10 11.17
N TRP A 396 10.53 18.94 10.13
CA TRP A 396 9.37 19.82 10.03
C TRP A 396 8.07 19.03 9.82
N ILE A 397 8.05 18.04 8.91
CA ILE A 397 6.85 17.24 8.68
C ILE A 397 6.42 16.55 9.95
N THR A 398 7.33 15.86 10.63
CA THR A 398 7.04 14.99 11.78
C THR A 398 7.04 15.71 13.13
N ALA A 399 7.26 17.02 13.14
CA ALA A 399 7.23 17.82 14.36
C ALA A 399 5.87 17.75 15.05
N ARG A 400 5.84 17.60 16.37
CA ARG A 400 4.58 17.62 17.14
C ARG A 400 3.81 18.93 17.01
N GLN A 401 4.51 20.03 16.76
CA GLN A 401 3.93 21.35 16.49
C GLN A 401 3.22 21.39 15.14
N ASN A 402 3.65 20.61 14.17
CA ASN A 402 2.98 20.47 12.88
C ASN A 402 1.68 19.66 13.02
N ARG A 403 0.65 20.31 13.57
CA ARG A 403 -0.66 19.66 13.79
C ARG A 403 -1.29 19.11 12.51
N GLN A 404 -0.92 19.65 11.33
CA GLN A 404 -1.44 19.16 10.06
C GLN A 404 -1.02 17.73 9.77
N PHE A 405 0.18 17.31 10.18
CA PHE A 405 0.64 15.92 10.09
C PHE A 405 -0.23 14.98 10.94
N ALA A 406 -0.48 15.35 12.20
CA ALA A 406 -1.35 14.57 13.08
C ALA A 406 -2.82 14.58 12.61
N ARG A 407 -3.30 15.73 12.12
CA ARG A 407 -4.67 15.88 11.59
C ARG A 407 -4.91 15.03 10.34
N ASN A 408 -3.94 14.98 9.44
CA ASN A 408 -4.03 14.15 8.24
C ASN A 408 -4.11 12.65 8.57
N ILE A 409 -3.23 12.14 9.44
CA ILE A 409 -3.27 10.71 9.80
C ILE A 409 -4.54 10.37 10.59
N ALA A 410 -5.01 11.23 11.49
CA ALA A 410 -6.27 11.06 12.20
C ALA A 410 -7.45 10.90 11.22
N ASN A 411 -7.55 11.80 10.23
CA ASN A 411 -8.58 11.75 9.20
C ASN A 411 -8.49 10.49 8.32
N ARG A 412 -7.26 10.07 7.96
CA ARG A 412 -7.03 8.85 7.16
C ARG A 412 -7.46 7.57 7.91
N ILE A 413 -7.11 7.46 9.19
CA ILE A 413 -7.52 6.30 10.01
C ILE A 413 -9.02 6.34 10.27
N TRP A 414 -9.60 7.51 10.53
CA TRP A 414 -11.03 7.67 10.64
C TRP A 414 -11.75 7.18 9.37
N LYS A 415 -11.32 7.63 8.18
CA LYS A 415 -11.87 7.16 6.90
C LYS A 415 -11.73 5.65 6.72
N LYS A 416 -10.56 5.09 7.04
CA LYS A 416 -10.32 3.64 6.98
C LYS A 416 -11.36 2.87 7.80
N MET A 417 -11.65 3.34 9.00
CA MET A 417 -12.59 2.68 9.92
C MET A 417 -14.05 2.98 9.60
N MET A 418 -14.40 4.24 9.34
CA MET A 418 -15.80 4.70 9.22
C MET A 418 -16.29 4.78 7.76
N GLY A 419 -15.41 4.59 6.78
CA GLY A 419 -15.74 4.58 5.35
C GLY A 419 -15.78 5.94 4.67
N ARG A 420 -15.73 7.05 5.43
CA ARG A 420 -15.63 8.42 4.95
C ARG A 420 -14.76 9.25 5.87
N GLY A 421 -14.00 10.19 5.32
CA GLY A 421 -13.21 11.15 6.09
C GLY A 421 -14.09 12.23 6.73
N ILE A 422 -13.55 12.85 7.76
CA ILE A 422 -14.15 14.08 8.33
C ILE A 422 -13.88 15.25 7.37
N VAL A 423 -12.73 15.24 6.70
CA VAL A 423 -12.40 16.07 5.55
C VAL A 423 -12.37 15.19 4.31
N GLU A 424 -13.04 15.61 3.25
CA GLU A 424 -13.03 14.99 1.92
C GLU A 424 -12.86 16.06 0.83
N PRO A 425 -12.07 15.80 -0.21
CA PRO A 425 -11.20 14.61 -0.42
C PRO A 425 -10.17 14.41 0.69
N ILE A 426 -9.80 13.15 0.95
CA ILE A 426 -8.96 12.74 2.09
C ILE A 426 -7.55 13.40 2.10
N ASP A 427 -7.09 13.83 0.94
CA ASP A 427 -5.77 14.38 0.68
C ASP A 427 -5.82 15.84 0.21
N ASP A 428 -6.93 16.55 0.52
CA ASP A 428 -7.18 17.91 0.07
C ASP A 428 -7.73 18.80 1.20
N PHE A 429 -6.92 19.03 2.21
CA PHE A 429 -7.24 19.95 3.31
C PHE A 429 -7.07 21.39 2.86
N ARG A 430 -8.15 22.02 2.45
CA ARG A 430 -8.24 23.46 2.09
C ARG A 430 -9.54 24.04 2.65
N ASP A 431 -9.69 25.37 2.59
CA ASP A 431 -10.81 26.06 3.23
C ASP A 431 -12.18 25.62 2.66
N GLU A 432 -12.24 25.34 1.34
CA GLU A 432 -13.48 24.87 0.70
C GLU A 432 -13.87 23.45 1.13
N ASN A 433 -12.91 22.67 1.61
CA ASN A 433 -13.11 21.31 2.10
C ASN A 433 -13.17 21.29 3.64
N ALA A 434 -14.00 22.16 4.22
CA ALA A 434 -14.15 22.25 5.65
C ALA A 434 -14.51 20.91 6.31
N PRO A 435 -13.97 20.61 7.50
CA PRO A 435 -14.31 19.38 8.22
C PRO A 435 -15.81 19.28 8.48
N SER A 436 -16.45 18.16 8.17
CA SER A 436 -17.86 17.91 8.47
C SER A 436 -18.14 17.92 9.98
N HIS A 437 -17.11 17.65 10.78
CA HIS A 437 -17.15 17.66 12.25
C HIS A 437 -15.82 18.17 12.83
N PRO A 438 -15.61 19.51 12.93
CA PRO A 438 -14.34 20.10 13.39
C PRO A 438 -13.89 19.60 14.77
N ALA A 439 -14.80 19.59 15.77
CA ALA A 439 -14.48 19.17 17.12
C ALA A 439 -14.03 17.71 17.21
N LEU A 440 -14.61 16.83 16.39
CA LEU A 440 -14.17 15.43 16.31
C LEU A 440 -12.78 15.31 15.69
N LEU A 441 -12.51 16.06 14.62
CA LEU A 441 -11.19 16.05 13.97
C LEU A 441 -10.09 16.52 14.94
N GLU A 442 -10.36 17.59 15.72
CA GLU A 442 -9.42 18.08 16.72
C GLU A 442 -9.22 17.07 17.86
N HIS A 443 -10.31 16.44 18.36
CA HIS A 443 -10.19 15.38 19.35
C HIS A 443 -9.31 14.21 18.87
N LEU A 444 -9.54 13.71 17.66
CA LEU A 444 -8.72 12.63 17.07
C LEU A 444 -7.27 13.07 16.84
N THR A 445 -7.06 14.33 16.48
CA THR A 445 -5.71 14.92 16.34
C THR A 445 -4.97 14.96 17.68
N ASP A 446 -5.66 15.39 18.73
CA ASP A 446 -5.12 15.42 20.10
C ASP A 446 -4.82 14.00 20.61
N GLU A 447 -5.66 13.02 20.29
CA GLU A 447 -5.40 11.62 20.61
C GLU A 447 -4.15 11.08 19.89
N VAL A 448 -3.97 11.36 18.59
CA VAL A 448 -2.73 11.01 17.87
C VAL A 448 -1.49 11.56 18.57
N LEU A 449 -1.53 12.83 18.97
CA LEU A 449 -0.43 13.49 19.68
C LEU A 449 -0.23 12.90 21.09
N ARG A 450 -1.31 12.64 21.83
CA ARG A 450 -1.26 12.04 23.18
C ARG A 450 -0.66 10.64 23.15
N LEU A 451 -1.01 9.85 22.12
CA LEU A 451 -0.55 8.48 21.90
C LEU A 451 0.86 8.41 21.29
N ASN A 452 1.56 9.54 21.09
CA ASN A 452 2.84 9.58 20.42
C ASN A 452 2.81 8.86 19.07
N PHE A 453 1.76 9.13 18.28
CA PHE A 453 1.55 8.56 16.94
C PHE A 453 1.41 7.04 16.90
N ASP A 454 0.94 6.40 17.97
CA ASP A 454 0.53 5.00 17.99
C ASP A 454 -0.78 4.81 17.21
N ILE A 455 -0.64 4.36 15.95
CA ILE A 455 -1.78 4.20 15.04
C ILE A 455 -2.66 3.00 15.45
N ARG A 456 -2.07 1.94 15.98
CA ARG A 456 -2.82 0.76 16.45
C ARG A 456 -3.75 1.13 17.59
N GLU A 457 -3.27 1.96 18.52
CA GLU A 457 -4.08 2.42 19.63
C GLU A 457 -5.19 3.40 19.19
N LEU A 458 -4.94 4.26 18.20
CA LEU A 458 -5.98 5.10 17.58
C LEU A 458 -7.08 4.24 16.94
N VAL A 459 -6.71 3.19 16.22
CA VAL A 459 -7.67 2.22 15.63
C VAL A 459 -8.49 1.56 16.74
N ARG A 460 -7.85 1.18 17.86
CA ARG A 460 -8.51 0.60 19.03
C ARG A 460 -9.57 1.55 19.62
N ILE A 461 -9.22 2.82 19.81
CA ILE A 461 -10.15 3.86 20.32
C ILE A 461 -11.37 3.96 19.40
N ILE A 462 -11.18 4.06 18.09
CA ILE A 462 -12.29 4.15 17.13
C ILE A 462 -13.15 2.88 17.17
N ALA A 463 -12.53 1.69 17.22
CA ALA A 463 -13.24 0.42 17.23
C ALA A 463 -14.05 0.18 18.53
N TYR A 464 -13.63 0.78 19.64
CA TYR A 464 -14.34 0.74 20.91
C TYR A 464 -15.56 1.66 20.95
N SER A 465 -15.61 2.72 20.11
CA SER A 465 -16.74 3.65 20.09
C SER A 465 -18.03 2.95 19.70
N GLN A 466 -19.13 3.38 20.30
CA GLN A 466 -20.47 2.91 19.91
C GLN A 466 -20.79 3.30 18.46
N SER A 467 -20.27 4.43 18.03
CA SER A 467 -20.47 4.94 16.64
C SER A 467 -19.93 3.98 15.59
N TYR A 468 -18.75 3.37 15.83
CA TYR A 468 -18.23 2.30 14.98
C TYR A 468 -19.09 1.03 15.05
N GLN A 469 -19.69 0.76 16.21
CA GLN A 469 -20.50 -0.44 16.46
C GLN A 469 -21.97 -0.30 16.05
N ARG A 470 -22.34 0.74 15.29
CA ARG A 470 -23.67 0.93 14.74
C ARG A 470 -23.82 0.28 13.36
N LEU A 471 -25.06 0.05 12.93
CA LEU A 471 -25.34 -0.36 11.55
C LEU A 471 -24.78 0.65 10.55
N ALA A 472 -24.31 0.15 9.41
CA ALA A 472 -23.79 1.01 8.35
C ALA A 472 -24.93 1.78 7.67
N VAL A 473 -24.62 3.00 7.24
CA VAL A 473 -25.47 3.78 6.35
C VAL A 473 -25.35 3.20 4.94
N VAL A 474 -26.47 2.79 4.39
CA VAL A 474 -26.53 2.08 3.08
C VAL A 474 -26.49 3.06 1.91
N HIS A 475 -27.06 4.25 2.07
CA HIS A 475 -27.06 5.27 1.02
C HIS A 475 -25.69 5.97 0.98
N GLU A 476 -25.16 6.13 -0.22
CA GLU A 476 -23.93 6.88 -0.42
C GLU A 476 -24.16 8.34 0.01
N PRO A 477 -23.32 8.89 0.91
CA PRO A 477 -23.46 10.27 1.33
C PRO A 477 -23.28 11.22 0.15
N SER A 478 -24.11 12.28 0.08
CA SER A 478 -23.92 13.34 -0.90
C SER A 478 -22.51 13.92 -0.83
N SER A 479 -21.95 14.26 -1.99
CA SER A 479 -20.66 14.98 -2.05
C SER A 479 -20.77 16.45 -1.63
N THR A 480 -22.00 17.00 -1.65
CA THR A 480 -22.29 18.42 -1.39
C THR A 480 -22.71 18.71 0.05
N GLU A 481 -23.10 17.67 0.81
CA GLU A 481 -23.56 17.85 2.19
C GLU A 481 -22.60 17.23 3.19
N PRO A 482 -22.38 17.88 4.37
CA PRO A 482 -21.57 17.32 5.44
C PRO A 482 -22.15 16.00 5.93
N PHE A 483 -21.34 14.95 5.96
CA PHE A 483 -21.74 13.66 6.53
C PHE A 483 -21.50 13.65 8.04
N LEU A 484 -22.55 13.49 8.84
CA LEU A 484 -22.52 13.63 10.28
C LEU A 484 -22.36 12.29 11.05
N PHE A 485 -22.03 11.22 10.36
CA PHE A 485 -21.71 9.88 10.93
C PHE A 485 -22.79 9.30 11.85
N PRO A 486 -24.06 9.16 11.42
CA PRO A 486 -25.06 8.43 12.20
C PRO A 486 -24.69 6.93 12.38
N GLY A 487 -23.79 6.43 11.58
CA GLY A 487 -23.10 5.15 11.59
C GLY A 487 -21.99 5.15 10.54
N PRO A 488 -21.16 4.10 10.46
CA PRO A 488 -20.19 3.94 9.38
C PRO A 488 -20.86 3.88 8.01
N VAL A 489 -20.15 4.29 6.96
CA VAL A 489 -20.60 4.12 5.57
C VAL A 489 -20.40 2.67 5.15
N LEU A 490 -21.37 2.08 4.46
CA LEU A 490 -21.26 0.73 3.90
C LEU A 490 -20.16 0.71 2.83
N LYS A 491 -19.16 -0.15 3.03
CA LYS A 491 -18.05 -0.36 2.09
C LYS A 491 -18.19 -1.69 1.37
N ARG A 492 -17.75 -1.74 0.12
CA ARG A 492 -17.52 -3.01 -0.57
C ARG A 492 -16.23 -3.64 -0.05
N MET A 493 -16.18 -4.97 -0.02
CA MET A 493 -14.93 -5.68 0.24
C MET A 493 -13.92 -5.36 -0.86
N THR A 494 -12.65 -5.19 -0.49
CA THR A 494 -11.56 -5.10 -1.46
C THR A 494 -11.29 -6.47 -2.10
N ALA A 495 -10.49 -6.52 -3.17
CA ALA A 495 -10.09 -7.76 -3.80
C ALA A 495 -9.32 -8.67 -2.82
N GLU A 496 -8.44 -8.08 -2.02
CA GLU A 496 -7.66 -8.76 -0.99
C GLU A 496 -8.56 -9.33 0.11
N GLN A 497 -9.50 -8.54 0.61
CA GLN A 497 -10.48 -9.03 1.61
C GLN A 497 -11.32 -10.19 1.08
N LEU A 498 -11.73 -10.13 -0.19
CA LEU A 498 -12.46 -11.23 -0.82
C LEU A 498 -11.58 -12.47 -0.94
N TRP A 499 -10.34 -12.30 -1.41
CA TRP A 499 -9.37 -13.38 -1.55
C TRP A 499 -9.06 -14.06 -0.22
N ASP A 500 -8.71 -13.29 0.81
CA ASP A 500 -8.39 -13.81 2.14
C ASP A 500 -9.61 -14.47 2.80
N SER A 501 -10.81 -13.96 2.54
CA SER A 501 -12.05 -14.60 2.98
C SER A 501 -12.29 -15.95 2.30
N LEU A 502 -12.00 -16.08 1.00
CA LEU A 502 -12.08 -17.35 0.29
C LEU A 502 -11.01 -18.32 0.81
N LEU A 503 -9.79 -17.86 1.04
CA LEU A 503 -8.73 -18.69 1.65
C LEU A 503 -9.12 -19.17 3.04
N THR A 504 -9.75 -18.36 3.87
CA THR A 504 -10.26 -18.75 5.20
C THR A 504 -11.23 -19.91 5.14
N LEU A 505 -12.00 -20.06 4.03
CA LEU A 505 -12.94 -21.16 3.84
C LEU A 505 -12.28 -22.46 3.37
N VAL A 506 -11.14 -22.38 2.64
CA VAL A 506 -10.57 -23.54 1.94
C VAL A 506 -9.14 -23.89 2.35
N ALA A 507 -8.36 -22.95 2.87
CA ALA A 507 -6.95 -23.15 3.22
C ALA A 507 -6.75 -23.22 4.73
N TYR A 508 -5.95 -24.22 5.14
CA TYR A 508 -5.69 -24.47 6.57
C TYR A 508 -4.60 -23.56 7.15
N ASN A 509 -3.63 -23.12 6.34
CA ASN A 509 -2.46 -22.33 6.75
C ASN A 509 -2.16 -21.22 5.72
N HIS A 510 -2.95 -20.16 5.67
CA HIS A 510 -2.73 -19.04 4.74
C HIS A 510 -1.57 -18.11 5.17
N TRP A 511 -1.17 -18.11 6.44
CA TRP A 511 -0.08 -17.28 7.00
C TRP A 511 1.33 -17.86 6.90
N ALA A 512 1.50 -19.04 6.29
CA ALA A 512 2.79 -19.73 6.25
C ALA A 512 3.82 -19.12 5.29
N TYR A 513 3.44 -18.11 4.52
CA TYR A 513 4.29 -17.50 3.49
C TYR A 513 4.94 -16.22 3.99
N GLN A 514 6.27 -16.20 4.06
CA GLN A 514 7.04 -15.03 4.48
C GLN A 514 7.94 -14.55 3.34
N ARG A 515 8.01 -13.24 3.14
CA ARG A 515 8.96 -12.63 2.21
C ARG A 515 10.39 -12.67 2.79
N PRO A 516 11.42 -12.73 1.92
CA PRO A 516 12.80 -12.61 2.36
C PRO A 516 13.04 -11.30 3.09
N THR A 517 13.80 -11.35 4.18
CA THR A 517 14.22 -10.15 4.89
C THR A 517 15.23 -9.33 4.06
N ALA A 518 15.35 -8.03 4.34
CA ALA A 518 16.37 -7.18 3.72
C ALA A 518 17.79 -7.75 3.87
N GLN A 519 18.10 -8.37 5.01
CA GLN A 519 19.38 -9.03 5.27
C GLN A 519 19.61 -10.27 4.40
N ALA A 520 18.55 -11.07 4.19
CA ALA A 520 18.65 -12.22 3.29
C ALA A 520 18.84 -11.77 1.84
N MET A 521 18.17 -10.71 1.42
CA MET A 521 18.33 -10.10 0.10
C MET A 521 19.77 -9.54 -0.08
N ALA A 522 20.30 -8.81 0.88
CA ALA A 522 21.65 -8.23 0.81
C ALA A 522 22.73 -9.29 0.53
N LYS A 523 22.62 -10.46 1.14
CA LYS A 523 23.57 -11.58 0.94
C LYS A 523 23.62 -12.11 -0.49
N VAL A 524 22.57 -11.90 -1.28
CA VAL A 524 22.42 -12.50 -2.61
C VAL A 524 22.51 -11.47 -3.72
N VAL A 525 22.22 -10.20 -3.44
CA VAL A 525 22.09 -9.17 -4.49
C VAL A 525 23.18 -8.10 -4.46
N ASP A 526 23.94 -7.98 -3.38
CA ASP A 526 24.93 -6.88 -3.24
C ASP A 526 26.14 -7.06 -4.16
N ILE A 527 26.44 -6.02 -4.92
CA ILE A 527 27.61 -5.93 -5.81
C ILE A 527 28.57 -4.90 -5.24
N ASP A 528 29.79 -5.33 -4.91
CA ASP A 528 30.88 -4.40 -4.62
C ASP A 528 31.44 -3.83 -5.93
N TRP A 529 31.08 -2.61 -6.25
CA TRP A 529 31.48 -1.93 -7.49
C TRP A 529 32.98 -1.73 -7.65
N LYS A 530 33.77 -1.78 -6.57
CA LYS A 530 35.23 -1.63 -6.62
C LYS A 530 35.92 -2.86 -7.18
N THR A 531 35.38 -4.02 -6.87
CA THR A 531 35.97 -5.32 -7.22
C THR A 531 35.13 -6.07 -8.26
N ALA A 532 33.94 -5.59 -8.58
CA ALA A 532 33.01 -6.28 -9.46
C ALA A 532 33.58 -6.47 -10.87
N ASP A 533 33.64 -7.73 -11.28
CA ASP A 533 33.87 -8.14 -12.66
C ASP A 533 32.65 -8.91 -13.22
N LEU A 534 32.72 -9.22 -14.50
CA LEU A 534 31.61 -9.89 -15.19
C LEU A 534 31.32 -11.29 -14.60
N GLU A 535 32.33 -12.07 -14.28
CA GLU A 535 32.19 -13.44 -13.77
C GLU A 535 31.52 -13.44 -12.39
N GLN A 536 31.93 -12.52 -11.53
CA GLN A 536 31.39 -12.35 -10.19
C GLN A 536 29.90 -11.94 -10.25
N VAL A 537 29.52 -11.03 -11.14
CA VAL A 537 28.13 -10.59 -11.31
C VAL A 537 27.27 -11.69 -11.94
N GLU A 538 27.82 -12.49 -12.86
CA GLU A 538 27.12 -13.67 -13.41
C GLU A 538 26.85 -14.70 -12.31
N LYS A 539 27.80 -14.95 -11.41
CA LYS A 539 27.64 -15.83 -10.26
C LYS A 539 26.55 -15.33 -9.29
N ILE A 540 26.57 -14.04 -8.94
CA ILE A 540 25.56 -13.42 -8.10
C ILE A 540 24.17 -13.52 -8.78
N THR A 541 24.09 -13.29 -10.10
CA THR A 541 22.86 -13.43 -10.88
C THR A 541 22.28 -14.85 -10.79
N SER A 542 23.13 -15.86 -10.94
CA SER A 542 22.71 -17.27 -10.83
C SER A 542 22.21 -17.61 -9.42
N GLN A 543 22.86 -17.09 -8.39
CA GLN A 543 22.39 -17.23 -7.00
C GLN A 543 21.06 -16.53 -6.77
N PHE A 544 20.88 -15.33 -7.32
CA PHE A 544 19.62 -14.58 -7.25
C PHE A 544 18.50 -15.35 -7.96
N GLU A 545 18.72 -15.87 -9.16
CA GLU A 545 17.76 -16.69 -9.88
C GLU A 545 17.33 -17.93 -9.09
N THR A 546 18.28 -18.59 -8.41
CA THR A 546 18.01 -19.78 -7.62
C THR A 546 17.21 -19.45 -6.35
N THR A 547 17.52 -18.33 -5.70
CA THR A 547 16.92 -17.95 -4.42
C THR A 547 15.60 -17.20 -4.60
N TYR A 548 15.48 -16.41 -5.67
CA TYR A 548 14.37 -15.47 -5.91
C TYR A 548 13.68 -15.71 -7.26
N ALA A 549 13.71 -16.93 -7.79
CA ALA A 549 13.00 -17.24 -9.04
C ALA A 549 11.51 -16.87 -8.94
N PRO A 550 10.91 -16.34 -10.02
CA PRO A 550 9.52 -15.87 -10.04
C PRO A 550 8.49 -16.88 -9.50
N GLY A 551 8.79 -18.18 -9.55
CA GLY A 551 7.93 -19.23 -9.00
C GLY A 551 7.85 -19.27 -7.47
N HIS A 552 8.80 -18.69 -6.74
CA HIS A 552 8.74 -18.60 -5.28
C HIS A 552 7.88 -17.44 -4.80
N TYR A 553 7.84 -16.33 -5.54
CA TYR A 553 7.03 -15.15 -5.19
C TYR A 553 5.56 -15.25 -5.62
N ASN A 554 5.27 -15.95 -6.73
CA ASN A 554 3.90 -16.13 -7.22
C ASN A 554 3.02 -17.03 -6.33
N ARG A 555 3.57 -17.61 -5.28
CA ARG A 555 2.81 -18.39 -4.28
C ARG A 555 2.38 -17.59 -3.07
N GLU A 556 2.80 -16.33 -2.96
CA GLU A 556 2.53 -15.45 -1.82
C GLU A 556 1.43 -14.40 -2.09
N ILE A 557 0.69 -14.54 -3.18
CA ILE A 557 -0.45 -13.66 -3.46
C ILE A 557 -1.68 -14.20 -2.80
#